data_303e8ce6aca4548e797036f56d825441
#
_entry.id   303e8ce6aca4548e797036f56d825441
#
_cell.length_a   1.000
_cell.length_b   1.000
_cell.length_c   1.000
_cell.angle_alpha   90.00
_cell.angle_beta   90.00
_cell.angle_gamma   90.00
#
_symmetry.space_group_name_H-M   'P 1'
#
loop_
_entity.id
_entity.type
_entity.pdbx_description
1 polymer ?
#
loop_
_entity_poly.entity_id
_entity_poly.type
_entity_poly.pdbx_seq_one_letter_code
_entity_poly.pdbx_strand_id
1 'polypeptide(L)'
;MTPLLAAALLFAAAGSGDLALLPPDGAAGGFRRAEATQVFPGAELYGHIDGGAEIFFEFGFERVTVQRYRRGEDEVTLELYRMSDPLAALGVYLGKCGRETPAAGLDARHTAGRHQLMMVRGDFLVIASNETGRETVAPALVGMAHDLVARIPAAPLPDVFAALLPERRVAGSERLIRGPLALGAFITLGDGDPLQLSGRITAASAEVEDAKGRRTVIVAPYPDEATAAAAVTSLRAGLDPAIAVLREEAEGFVFRDYSGRFGRVARAGSRITVEVGLTDAP
;
A
#
# COMPACT_ATOMS: atom_id res chain seq x y z
N MET A 1 6.63 -38.59 -12.74
CA MET A 1 6.77 -37.17 -13.07
C MET A 1 6.43 -36.40 -11.80
N THR A 2 7.41 -35.80 -11.18
CA THR A 2 7.38 -35.26 -9.82
C THR A 2 6.58 -33.94 -9.79
N PRO A 3 5.82 -33.64 -8.73
CA PRO A 3 5.03 -32.41 -8.62
C PRO A 3 5.86 -31.11 -8.71
N LEU A 4 7.15 -31.17 -8.49
CA LEU A 4 8.09 -30.05 -8.62
C LEU A 4 8.22 -29.49 -10.06
N LEU A 5 8.09 -30.36 -11.10
CA LEU A 5 8.16 -29.88 -12.49
C LEU A 5 6.88 -29.14 -12.92
N ALA A 6 5.73 -29.51 -12.38
CA ALA A 6 4.45 -28.84 -12.68
C ALA A 6 4.36 -27.46 -12.02
N ALA A 7 4.91 -27.31 -10.81
CA ALA A 7 4.98 -26.02 -10.12
C ALA A 7 5.91 -25.04 -10.85
N ALA A 8 7.08 -25.50 -11.30
CA ALA A 8 8.03 -24.65 -12.04
C ALA A 8 7.46 -24.18 -13.40
N LEU A 9 6.68 -25.02 -14.08
CA LEU A 9 6.01 -24.64 -15.33
C LEU A 9 4.86 -23.65 -15.14
N LEU A 10 4.12 -23.73 -14.04
CA LEU A 10 3.08 -22.75 -13.67
C LEU A 10 3.67 -21.38 -13.29
N PHE A 11 4.80 -21.35 -12.57
CA PHE A 11 5.50 -20.10 -12.25
C PHE A 11 6.12 -19.45 -13.50
N ALA A 12 6.70 -20.21 -14.42
CA ALA A 12 7.23 -19.70 -15.67
C ALA A 12 6.13 -19.09 -16.57
N ALA A 13 4.93 -19.68 -16.60
CA ALA A 13 3.79 -19.14 -17.36
C ALA A 13 3.20 -17.86 -16.72
N ALA A 14 3.19 -17.77 -15.40
CA ALA A 14 2.70 -16.58 -14.69
C ALA A 14 3.63 -15.36 -14.87
N GLY A 15 4.93 -15.55 -14.99
CA GLY A 15 5.91 -14.48 -15.26
C GLY A 15 5.90 -13.97 -16.70
N SER A 16 5.51 -14.78 -17.68
CA SER A 16 5.53 -14.41 -19.10
C SER A 16 4.57 -13.25 -19.44
N GLY A 17 3.46 -13.12 -18.72
CA GLY A 17 2.49 -12.03 -18.91
C GLY A 17 3.05 -10.65 -18.55
N ASP A 18 3.83 -10.55 -17.46
CA ASP A 18 4.38 -9.27 -17.02
C ASP A 18 5.52 -8.79 -17.91
N LEU A 19 6.28 -9.72 -18.52
CA LEU A 19 7.34 -9.39 -19.48
C LEU A 19 6.80 -8.64 -20.71
N ALA A 20 5.57 -8.95 -21.13
CA ALA A 20 4.91 -8.28 -22.25
C ALA A 20 4.49 -6.84 -21.93
N LEU A 21 4.39 -6.49 -20.64
CA LEU A 21 4.08 -5.13 -20.19
C LEU A 21 5.27 -4.18 -20.30
N LEU A 22 6.50 -4.72 -20.23
CA LEU A 22 7.73 -3.91 -20.22
C LEU A 22 7.86 -3.08 -21.50
N PRO A 23 8.23 -1.78 -21.39
CA PRO A 23 8.49 -0.92 -22.52
C PRO A 23 9.48 -1.56 -23.51
N PRO A 24 9.26 -1.44 -24.84
CA PRO A 24 10.17 -1.98 -25.85
C PRO A 24 11.45 -1.15 -25.93
N ASP A 25 12.47 -1.71 -26.58
CA ASP A 25 13.69 -0.98 -26.91
C ASP A 25 13.40 0.27 -27.75
N GLY A 26 14.00 1.37 -27.37
CA GLY A 26 13.78 2.68 -27.99
C GLY A 26 12.64 3.49 -27.41
N ALA A 27 11.85 2.91 -26.48
CA ALA A 27 10.85 3.66 -25.70
C ALA A 27 11.48 4.79 -24.90
N ALA A 28 10.63 5.72 -24.44
CA ALA A 28 11.01 6.81 -23.52
C ALA A 28 12.28 7.57 -23.94
N GLY A 29 12.38 7.92 -25.24
CA GLY A 29 13.47 8.72 -25.74
C GLY A 29 14.78 7.95 -26.01
N GLY A 30 14.66 6.67 -26.41
CA GLY A 30 15.79 5.88 -26.92
C GLY A 30 16.45 4.96 -25.88
N PHE A 31 15.85 4.76 -24.71
CA PHE A 31 16.33 3.77 -23.75
C PHE A 31 16.16 2.35 -24.29
N ARG A 32 17.13 1.48 -24.01
CA ARG A 32 17.15 0.07 -24.42
C ARG A 32 17.38 -0.82 -23.20
N ARG A 33 16.84 -2.03 -23.22
CA ARG A 33 17.10 -3.05 -22.18
C ARG A 33 18.60 -3.33 -22.11
N ALA A 34 19.18 -3.22 -20.93
CA ALA A 34 20.63 -3.36 -20.72
C ALA A 34 21.03 -4.77 -20.29
N GLU A 35 20.14 -5.48 -19.60
CA GLU A 35 20.39 -6.78 -19.00
C GLU A 35 19.16 -7.67 -19.17
N ALA A 36 19.32 -8.97 -18.84
CA ALA A 36 18.18 -9.88 -18.79
C ALA A 36 17.19 -9.43 -17.72
N THR A 37 15.89 -9.50 -18.04
CA THR A 37 14.83 -9.24 -17.06
C THR A 37 14.92 -10.21 -15.90
N GLN A 38 14.84 -9.71 -14.68
CA GLN A 38 14.80 -10.51 -13.46
C GLN A 38 13.36 -10.56 -12.92
N VAL A 39 12.99 -11.67 -12.31
CA VAL A 39 11.68 -11.84 -11.66
C VAL A 39 11.93 -12.47 -10.30
N PHE A 40 11.38 -11.84 -9.25
CA PHE A 40 11.50 -12.30 -7.86
C PHE A 40 10.10 -12.61 -7.32
N PRO A 41 9.66 -13.87 -7.34
CA PRO A 41 8.36 -14.28 -6.80
C PRO A 41 8.43 -14.53 -5.30
N GLY A 42 7.33 -14.26 -4.58
CA GLY A 42 7.16 -14.60 -3.18
C GLY A 42 8.34 -14.16 -2.31
N ALA A 43 8.89 -15.08 -1.51
CA ALA A 43 9.98 -14.80 -0.57
C ALA A 43 11.30 -14.36 -1.22
N GLU A 44 11.48 -14.52 -2.54
CA GLU A 44 12.66 -14.01 -3.24
C GLU A 44 12.74 -12.48 -3.22
N LEU A 45 11.63 -11.79 -2.87
CA LEU A 45 11.61 -10.34 -2.65
C LEU A 45 12.66 -9.89 -1.61
N TYR A 46 12.91 -10.69 -0.57
CA TYR A 46 13.96 -10.39 0.43
C TYR A 46 15.36 -10.29 -0.15
N GLY A 47 15.62 -10.96 -1.28
CA GLY A 47 16.90 -10.86 -1.98
C GLY A 47 17.00 -9.65 -2.91
N HIS A 48 15.88 -9.01 -3.21
CA HIS A 48 15.82 -7.87 -4.13
C HIS A 48 15.78 -6.53 -3.39
N ILE A 49 14.98 -6.41 -2.33
CA ILE A 49 14.87 -5.17 -1.54
C ILE A 49 15.50 -5.35 -0.17
N ASP A 50 16.34 -4.37 0.22
CA ASP A 50 17.00 -4.33 1.53
C ASP A 50 16.05 -3.72 2.57
N GLY A 51 15.27 -4.59 3.22
CA GLY A 51 14.30 -4.22 4.25
C GLY A 51 12.93 -3.77 3.70
N GLY A 52 11.92 -3.90 4.54
CA GLY A 52 10.53 -3.50 4.23
C GLY A 52 9.79 -4.40 3.25
N ALA A 53 10.27 -5.63 3.00
CA ALA A 53 9.53 -6.62 2.22
C ALA A 53 8.22 -7.04 2.92
N GLU A 54 8.22 -7.03 4.24
CA GLU A 54 7.11 -7.44 5.08
C GLU A 54 5.83 -6.67 4.78
N ILE A 55 5.92 -5.36 4.51
CA ILE A 55 4.75 -4.56 4.17
C ILE A 55 4.15 -4.98 2.82
N PHE A 56 4.98 -5.37 1.86
CA PHE A 56 4.50 -5.90 0.59
C PHE A 56 3.76 -7.22 0.79
N PHE A 57 4.27 -8.12 1.66
CA PHE A 57 3.60 -9.38 1.98
C PHE A 57 2.29 -9.15 2.73
N GLU A 58 2.24 -8.22 3.67
CA GLU A 58 1.01 -7.84 4.37
C GLU A 58 -0.08 -7.39 3.39
N PHE A 59 0.30 -6.67 2.33
CA PHE A 59 -0.60 -6.24 1.27
C PHE A 59 -0.86 -7.29 0.17
N GLY A 60 -0.23 -8.47 0.23
CA GLY A 60 -0.46 -9.54 -0.74
C GLY A 60 0.43 -9.44 -1.98
N PHE A 61 1.74 -9.31 -1.78
CA PHE A 61 2.73 -9.37 -2.84
C PHE A 61 2.76 -10.73 -3.54
N GLU A 62 2.83 -10.73 -4.87
CA GLU A 62 3.00 -11.94 -5.67
C GLU A 62 4.41 -12.06 -6.25
N ARG A 63 4.88 -11.03 -6.95
CA ARG A 63 6.21 -10.97 -7.57
C ARG A 63 6.58 -9.56 -7.98
N VAL A 64 7.87 -9.33 -8.19
CA VAL A 64 8.37 -8.14 -8.86
C VAL A 64 9.14 -8.53 -10.12
N THR A 65 8.85 -7.83 -11.22
CA THR A 65 9.59 -7.92 -12.48
C THR A 65 10.47 -6.70 -12.61
N VAL A 66 11.77 -6.91 -12.74
CA VAL A 66 12.80 -5.85 -12.75
C VAL A 66 13.49 -5.82 -14.10
N GLN A 67 13.51 -4.63 -14.72
CA GLN A 67 14.24 -4.42 -15.97
C GLN A 67 15.07 -3.15 -15.91
N ARG A 68 16.35 -3.27 -16.21
CA ARG A 68 17.24 -2.13 -16.39
C ARG A 68 17.26 -1.65 -17.83
N TYR A 69 17.23 -0.35 -18.01
CA TYR A 69 17.29 0.32 -19.30
C TYR A 69 18.46 1.29 -19.32
N ARG A 70 19.17 1.37 -20.45
CA ARG A 70 20.29 2.30 -20.65
C ARG A 70 20.15 3.13 -21.92
N ARG A 71 20.68 4.34 -21.83
CA ARG A 71 20.89 5.25 -22.96
C ARG A 71 22.22 5.99 -22.73
N GLY A 72 23.29 5.54 -23.39
CA GLY A 72 24.64 6.00 -23.08
C GLY A 72 25.01 5.69 -21.64
N GLU A 73 25.30 6.73 -20.85
CA GLU A 73 25.60 6.61 -19.41
C GLU A 73 24.36 6.71 -18.52
N ASP A 74 23.19 7.06 -19.06
CA ASP A 74 21.96 7.14 -18.32
C ASP A 74 21.40 5.75 -18.06
N GLU A 75 20.97 5.48 -16.83
CA GLU A 75 20.35 4.22 -16.42
C GLU A 75 19.04 4.47 -15.70
N VAL A 76 18.04 3.65 -16.03
CA VAL A 76 16.72 3.60 -15.37
C VAL A 76 16.44 2.16 -14.99
N THR A 77 16.11 1.93 -13.73
CA THR A 77 15.56 0.65 -13.24
C THR A 77 14.04 0.76 -13.18
N LEU A 78 13.37 -0.16 -13.87
CA LEU A 78 11.91 -0.29 -13.84
C LEU A 78 11.52 -1.54 -13.09
N GLU A 79 10.65 -1.39 -12.09
CA GLU A 79 10.14 -2.44 -11.24
C GLU A 79 8.62 -2.48 -11.33
N LEU A 80 8.09 -3.64 -11.69
CA LEU A 80 6.65 -3.92 -11.74
C LEU A 80 6.30 -4.87 -10.60
N TYR A 81 5.83 -4.34 -9.49
CA TYR A 81 5.35 -5.13 -8.35
C TYR A 81 3.91 -5.55 -8.59
N ARG A 82 3.69 -6.84 -8.83
CA ARG A 82 2.37 -7.40 -8.93
C ARG A 82 1.85 -7.76 -7.55
N MET A 83 0.67 -7.24 -7.25
CA MET A 83 -0.03 -7.44 -6.00
C MET A 83 -1.29 -8.29 -6.24
N SER A 84 -1.85 -8.85 -5.17
CA SER A 84 -3.05 -9.71 -5.21
C SER A 84 -4.29 -9.02 -5.77
N ASP A 85 -4.36 -7.70 -5.66
CA ASP A 85 -5.48 -6.90 -6.11
C ASP A 85 -5.13 -5.40 -6.17
N PRO A 86 -5.97 -4.56 -6.81
CA PRO A 86 -5.70 -3.13 -6.98
C PRO A 86 -5.63 -2.33 -5.67
N LEU A 87 -6.36 -2.72 -4.61
CA LEU A 87 -6.25 -2.06 -3.29
C LEU A 87 -4.93 -2.40 -2.61
N ALA A 88 -4.40 -3.59 -2.84
CA ALA A 88 -3.08 -3.99 -2.38
C ALA A 88 -1.99 -3.09 -2.98
N ALA A 89 -2.02 -2.91 -4.29
CA ALA A 89 -1.09 -2.01 -5.00
C ALA A 89 -1.21 -0.57 -4.50
N LEU A 90 -2.45 -0.08 -4.35
CA LEU A 90 -2.72 1.26 -3.81
C LEU A 90 -2.22 1.41 -2.38
N GLY A 91 -2.38 0.39 -1.53
CA GLY A 91 -1.96 0.44 -0.13
C GLY A 91 -0.46 0.63 0.03
N VAL A 92 0.33 -0.16 -0.70
CA VAL A 92 1.80 0.00 -0.69
C VAL A 92 2.20 1.35 -1.29
N TYR A 93 1.57 1.78 -2.40
CA TYR A 93 1.80 3.09 -3.00
C TYR A 93 1.57 4.22 -1.99
N LEU A 94 0.41 4.27 -1.33
CA LEU A 94 0.06 5.31 -0.36
C LEU A 94 1.01 5.33 0.85
N GLY A 95 1.54 4.18 1.24
CA GLY A 95 2.56 4.08 2.29
C GLY A 95 3.92 4.66 1.89
N LYS A 96 4.22 4.72 0.58
CA LYS A 96 5.54 5.07 0.05
C LYS A 96 5.60 6.39 -0.73
N CYS A 97 4.49 6.85 -1.33
CA CYS A 97 4.49 7.99 -2.26
C CYS A 97 4.82 9.35 -1.62
N GLY A 98 4.68 9.47 -0.29
CA GLY A 98 4.83 10.75 0.38
C GLY A 98 3.79 11.79 -0.12
N ARG A 99 4.23 13.02 -0.31
CA ARG A 99 3.41 14.05 -0.96
C ARG A 99 3.45 13.84 -2.47
N GLU A 100 2.28 13.61 -3.06
CA GLU A 100 2.17 13.42 -4.50
C GLU A 100 2.50 14.69 -5.29
N THR A 101 3.33 14.54 -6.33
CA THR A 101 3.67 15.55 -7.33
C THR A 101 3.40 14.95 -8.70
N PRO A 102 2.14 15.02 -9.20
CA PRO A 102 1.78 14.36 -10.46
C PRO A 102 2.39 15.07 -11.67
N ALA A 103 2.86 14.29 -12.64
CA ALA A 103 3.24 14.76 -13.96
C ALA A 103 2.00 14.96 -14.84
N ALA A 104 2.02 15.98 -15.70
CA ALA A 104 0.90 16.26 -16.59
C ALA A 104 0.70 15.13 -17.63
N GLY A 105 -0.58 14.79 -17.89
CA GLY A 105 -0.98 13.90 -18.97
C GLY A 105 -0.87 12.41 -18.69
N LEU A 106 -0.45 11.98 -17.52
CA LEU A 106 -0.39 10.55 -17.15
C LEU A 106 -1.70 10.11 -16.50
N ASP A 107 -2.47 9.25 -17.18
CA ASP A 107 -3.77 8.72 -16.72
C ASP A 107 -3.60 7.53 -15.75
N ALA A 108 -3.02 7.82 -14.59
CA ALA A 108 -2.87 6.89 -13.47
C ALA A 108 -2.57 7.69 -12.19
N ARG A 109 -2.90 7.16 -11.01
CA ARG A 109 -2.44 7.77 -9.77
C ARG A 109 -0.92 7.59 -9.65
N HIS A 110 -0.19 8.68 -9.48
CA HIS A 110 1.27 8.66 -9.47
C HIS A 110 1.88 9.85 -8.74
N THR A 111 3.15 9.72 -8.44
CA THR A 111 4.02 10.81 -8.05
C THR A 111 5.31 10.74 -8.89
N ALA A 112 5.80 11.87 -9.36
CA ALA A 112 6.99 11.94 -10.20
C ALA A 112 7.98 12.98 -9.67
N GLY A 113 9.23 12.58 -9.55
CA GLY A 113 10.35 13.41 -9.17
C GLY A 113 11.55 13.16 -10.08
N ARG A 114 12.66 13.84 -9.78
CA ARG A 114 13.91 13.69 -10.54
C ARG A 114 14.49 12.27 -10.44
N HIS A 115 14.42 11.68 -9.26
CA HIS A 115 15.05 10.39 -8.98
C HIS A 115 14.12 9.19 -9.18
N GLN A 116 12.82 9.38 -9.04
CA GLN A 116 11.88 8.28 -9.06
C GLN A 116 10.50 8.75 -9.53
N LEU A 117 9.83 7.86 -10.25
CA LEU A 117 8.39 7.90 -10.49
C LEU A 117 7.77 6.66 -9.86
N MET A 118 6.68 6.85 -9.11
CA MET A 118 5.85 5.76 -8.59
C MET A 118 4.45 5.89 -9.15
N MET A 119 3.83 4.78 -9.57
CA MET A 119 2.50 4.76 -10.18
C MET A 119 1.73 3.53 -9.75
N VAL A 120 0.41 3.65 -9.63
CA VAL A 120 -0.51 2.53 -9.47
C VAL A 120 -1.38 2.39 -10.71
N ARG A 121 -1.46 1.17 -11.25
CA ARG A 121 -2.36 0.85 -12.36
C ARG A 121 -2.80 -0.61 -12.24
N GLY A 122 -4.12 -0.87 -12.18
CA GLY A 122 -4.62 -2.22 -11.93
C GLY A 122 -4.06 -2.78 -10.62
N ASP A 123 -3.58 -4.00 -10.66
CA ASP A 123 -2.94 -4.72 -9.55
C ASP A 123 -1.41 -4.49 -9.49
N PHE A 124 -0.90 -3.47 -10.20
CA PHE A 124 0.52 -3.15 -10.20
C PHE A 124 0.85 -1.87 -9.44
N LEU A 125 1.86 -1.96 -8.57
CA LEU A 125 2.68 -0.82 -8.18
C LEU A 125 3.90 -0.80 -9.10
N VAL A 126 4.10 0.32 -9.78
CA VAL A 126 5.24 0.56 -10.66
C VAL A 126 6.20 1.54 -10.00
N ILE A 127 7.48 1.21 -10.02
CA ILE A 127 8.56 2.11 -9.58
C ILE A 127 9.56 2.22 -10.72
N ALA A 128 9.82 3.44 -11.18
CA ALA A 128 10.86 3.74 -12.15
C ALA A 128 11.91 4.63 -11.48
N SER A 129 13.14 4.15 -11.36
CA SER A 129 14.23 4.81 -10.67
C SER A 129 15.26 5.35 -11.67
N ASN A 130 15.62 6.62 -11.52
CA ASN A 130 16.71 7.28 -12.24
C ASN A 130 17.99 7.10 -11.44
N GLU A 131 18.80 6.12 -11.79
CA GLU A 131 20.00 5.74 -11.05
C GLU A 131 21.09 6.82 -11.10
N THR A 132 21.13 7.60 -12.18
CA THR A 132 22.15 8.66 -12.32
C THR A 132 21.75 9.96 -11.62
N GLY A 133 20.47 10.15 -11.33
CA GLY A 133 19.93 11.38 -10.78
C GLY A 133 20.02 12.60 -11.71
N ARG A 134 20.34 12.41 -13.00
CA ARG A 134 20.40 13.51 -13.98
C ARG A 134 18.98 14.00 -14.32
N GLU A 135 18.76 15.30 -14.31
CA GLU A 135 17.45 15.89 -14.64
C GLU A 135 16.99 15.54 -16.06
N THR A 136 17.91 15.35 -16.98
CA THR A 136 17.65 14.95 -18.37
C THR A 136 17.03 13.57 -18.51
N VAL A 137 17.07 12.76 -17.46
CA VAL A 137 16.47 11.40 -17.40
C VAL A 137 15.02 11.43 -16.89
N ALA A 138 14.64 12.42 -16.07
CA ALA A 138 13.31 12.50 -15.49
C ALA A 138 12.16 12.40 -16.53
N PRO A 139 12.23 13.03 -17.72
CA PRO A 139 11.21 12.85 -18.75
C PRO A 139 11.08 11.40 -19.26
N ALA A 140 12.17 10.61 -19.20
CA ALA A 140 12.11 9.20 -19.60
C ALA A 140 11.31 8.35 -18.62
N LEU A 141 11.33 8.65 -17.32
CA LEU A 141 10.49 7.98 -16.32
C LEU A 141 9.01 8.16 -16.66
N VAL A 142 8.61 9.39 -17.01
CA VAL A 142 7.24 9.71 -17.43
C VAL A 142 6.89 9.01 -18.74
N GLY A 143 7.81 8.97 -19.71
CA GLY A 143 7.62 8.25 -20.97
C GLY A 143 7.41 6.74 -20.77
N MET A 144 8.20 6.09 -19.89
CA MET A 144 8.01 4.68 -19.54
C MET A 144 6.68 4.45 -18.84
N ALA A 145 6.25 5.36 -17.96
CA ALA A 145 4.95 5.28 -17.30
C ALA A 145 3.80 5.38 -18.31
N HIS A 146 3.89 6.23 -19.34
CA HIS A 146 2.90 6.29 -20.41
C HIS A 146 2.81 4.97 -21.19
N ASP A 147 3.94 4.36 -21.54
CA ASP A 147 3.97 3.06 -22.20
C ASP A 147 3.28 1.97 -21.33
N LEU A 148 3.50 2.01 -20.02
CA LEU A 148 2.88 1.06 -19.08
C LEU A 148 1.37 1.31 -18.91
N VAL A 149 0.92 2.57 -18.85
CA VAL A 149 -0.50 2.92 -18.80
C VAL A 149 -1.25 2.36 -20.01
N ALA A 150 -0.63 2.36 -21.18
CA ALA A 150 -1.21 1.79 -22.40
C ALA A 150 -1.30 0.25 -22.39
N ARG A 151 -0.48 -0.43 -21.56
CA ARG A 151 -0.35 -1.90 -21.53
C ARG A 151 -1.00 -2.55 -20.31
N ILE A 152 -0.99 -1.86 -19.17
CA ILE A 152 -1.61 -2.36 -17.93
C ILE A 152 -3.08 -1.92 -17.92
N PRO A 153 -4.04 -2.86 -17.92
CA PRO A 153 -5.45 -2.53 -17.82
C PRO A 153 -5.75 -1.74 -16.54
N ALA A 154 -6.59 -0.71 -16.65
CA ALA A 154 -7.14 -0.07 -15.48
C ALA A 154 -8.09 -1.04 -14.76
N ALA A 155 -8.08 -1.03 -13.44
CA ALA A 155 -9.09 -1.69 -12.64
C ALA A 155 -9.87 -0.65 -11.83
N PRO A 156 -11.20 -0.78 -11.73
CA PRO A 156 -11.99 0.08 -10.88
C PRO A 156 -11.57 -0.13 -9.42
N LEU A 157 -11.34 0.96 -8.70
CA LEU A 157 -11.09 0.95 -7.26
C LEU A 157 -12.39 1.32 -6.55
N PRO A 158 -12.85 0.55 -5.56
CA PRO A 158 -13.94 0.99 -4.70
C PRO A 158 -13.50 2.24 -3.93
N ASP A 159 -14.44 3.15 -3.67
CA ASP A 159 -14.16 4.30 -2.82
C ASP A 159 -14.12 3.87 -1.34
N VAL A 160 -12.98 3.28 -0.94
CA VAL A 160 -12.76 2.82 0.43
C VAL A 160 -12.63 3.97 1.43
N PHE A 161 -12.42 5.19 0.95
CA PHE A 161 -12.30 6.37 1.78
C PHE A 161 -13.64 7.10 1.99
N ALA A 162 -14.73 6.69 1.35
CA ALA A 162 -16.05 7.30 1.49
C ALA A 162 -16.58 7.30 2.94
N ALA A 163 -16.13 6.32 3.75
CA ALA A 163 -16.51 6.21 5.16
C ALA A 163 -15.74 7.17 6.09
N LEU A 164 -14.67 7.76 5.61
CA LEU A 164 -13.90 8.78 6.32
C LEU A 164 -14.53 10.15 6.03
N LEU A 165 -14.67 10.99 7.03
CA LEU A 165 -15.29 12.33 6.97
C LEU A 165 -14.63 13.20 5.88
N PRO A 166 -15.15 13.24 4.64
CA PRO A 166 -14.42 13.84 3.51
C PRO A 166 -14.18 15.34 3.68
N GLU A 167 -15.12 16.05 4.29
CA GLU A 167 -15.06 17.50 4.52
C GLU A 167 -14.06 17.94 5.61
N ARG A 168 -13.54 16.96 6.38
CA ARG A 168 -12.60 17.20 7.50
C ARG A 168 -11.27 16.51 7.28
N ARG A 169 -11.16 15.77 6.20
CA ARG A 169 -9.97 14.97 5.88
C ARG A 169 -8.81 15.86 5.43
N VAL A 170 -7.65 15.64 6.03
CA VAL A 170 -6.41 16.30 5.61
C VAL A 170 -5.96 15.67 4.29
N ALA A 171 -5.85 16.46 3.25
CA ALA A 171 -5.49 15.98 1.91
C ALA A 171 -4.09 15.32 1.91
N GLY A 172 -3.99 14.13 1.29
CA GLY A 172 -2.75 13.36 1.19
C GLY A 172 -2.40 12.54 2.43
N SER A 173 -3.28 12.53 3.46
CA SER A 173 -3.12 11.71 4.66
C SER A 173 -3.73 10.31 4.53
N GLU A 174 -4.40 10.03 3.43
CA GLU A 174 -5.08 8.75 3.20
C GLU A 174 -4.10 7.59 3.17
N ARG A 175 -4.39 6.54 3.90
CA ARG A 175 -3.64 5.28 3.92
C ARG A 175 -4.59 4.10 3.95
N LEU A 176 -4.10 2.94 3.49
CA LEU A 176 -4.77 1.65 3.64
C LEU A 176 -4.03 0.80 4.66
N ILE A 177 -4.77 -0.09 5.33
CA ILE A 177 -4.26 -0.97 6.38
C ILE A 177 -4.80 -2.36 6.11
N ARG A 178 -3.94 -3.38 6.05
CA ARG A 178 -4.32 -4.78 5.89
C ARG A 178 -3.83 -5.67 7.03
N GLY A 179 -3.03 -5.14 7.92
CA GLY A 179 -2.48 -5.88 9.04
C GLY A 179 -1.71 -4.99 10.02
N PRO A 180 -0.97 -5.61 10.94
CA PRO A 180 -0.32 -4.93 12.05
C PRO A 180 0.80 -3.99 11.63
N LEU A 181 1.52 -4.25 10.53
CA LEU A 181 2.62 -3.38 10.10
C LEU A 181 2.11 -2.02 9.61
N ALA A 182 1.07 -2.02 8.75
CA ALA A 182 0.46 -0.78 8.31
C ALA A 182 -0.28 -0.07 9.45
N LEU A 183 -0.90 -0.80 10.38
CA LEU A 183 -1.54 -0.24 11.58
C LEU A 183 -0.52 0.43 12.51
N GLY A 184 0.66 -0.20 12.67
CA GLY A 184 1.75 0.28 13.52
C GLY A 184 2.28 1.66 13.15
N ALA A 185 2.05 2.13 11.92
CA ALA A 185 2.36 3.51 11.52
C ALA A 185 1.53 4.56 12.26
N PHE A 186 0.41 4.17 12.88
CA PHE A 186 -0.51 5.05 13.60
C PHE A 186 -0.53 4.75 15.10
N ILE A 187 -0.65 3.47 15.46
CA ILE A 187 -0.73 3.01 16.84
C ILE A 187 -0.42 1.51 16.92
N THR A 188 0.25 1.11 17.99
CA THR A 188 0.35 -0.29 18.41
C THR A 188 -0.77 -0.57 19.40
N LEU A 189 -1.74 -1.39 19.01
CA LEU A 189 -2.90 -1.74 19.85
C LEU A 189 -2.71 -3.02 20.63
N GLY A 190 -1.75 -3.85 20.26
CA GLY A 190 -1.46 -5.15 20.86
C GLY A 190 -0.61 -6.01 19.93
N ASP A 191 -0.30 -7.22 20.35
CA ASP A 191 0.48 -8.17 19.57
C ASP A 191 -0.32 -8.79 18.42
N GLY A 192 0.39 -9.25 17.38
CA GLY A 192 -0.21 -9.92 16.23
C GLY A 192 -1.05 -8.97 15.36
N ASP A 193 -2.25 -9.41 14.99
CA ASP A 193 -3.22 -8.64 14.18
C ASP A 193 -4.41 -8.21 15.05
N PRO A 194 -4.31 -7.11 15.78
CA PRO A 194 -5.30 -6.70 16.77
C PRO A 194 -6.67 -6.36 16.16
N LEU A 195 -6.72 -5.95 14.90
CA LEU A 195 -7.97 -5.70 14.18
C LEU A 195 -8.45 -6.91 13.37
N GLN A 196 -7.72 -8.04 13.38
CA GLN A 196 -8.06 -9.27 12.65
C GLN A 196 -8.33 -9.03 11.15
N LEU A 197 -7.53 -8.17 10.51
CA LEU A 197 -7.66 -7.85 9.10
C LEU A 197 -7.16 -9.00 8.20
N SER A 198 -6.18 -9.77 8.69
CA SER A 198 -5.65 -11.01 8.09
C SER A 198 -5.21 -10.86 6.62
N GLY A 199 -4.77 -9.67 6.21
CA GLY A 199 -4.41 -9.34 4.83
C GLY A 199 -5.59 -9.36 3.83
N ARG A 200 -6.82 -9.58 4.31
CA ARG A 200 -8.04 -9.73 3.47
C ARG A 200 -9.00 -8.56 3.60
N ILE A 201 -9.12 -8.01 4.80
CA ILE A 201 -9.94 -6.83 5.08
C ILE A 201 -9.05 -5.61 4.88
N THR A 202 -9.49 -4.68 4.04
CA THR A 202 -8.77 -3.43 3.84
C THR A 202 -9.46 -2.33 4.63
N ALA A 203 -8.82 -1.87 5.70
CA ALA A 203 -9.22 -0.68 6.42
C ALA A 203 -8.67 0.56 5.72
N ALA A 204 -9.43 1.64 5.76
CA ALA A 204 -9.03 2.96 5.29
C ALA A 204 -8.72 3.86 6.49
N SER A 205 -7.69 4.69 6.38
CA SER A 205 -7.37 5.70 7.38
C SER A 205 -7.07 7.05 6.74
N ALA A 206 -7.33 8.11 7.51
CA ALA A 206 -6.89 9.46 7.20
C ALA A 206 -6.77 10.29 8.47
N GLU A 207 -5.97 11.34 8.42
CA GLU A 207 -6.05 12.39 9.41
C GLU A 207 -7.29 13.26 9.15
N VAL A 208 -8.00 13.58 10.20
CA VAL A 208 -9.12 14.52 10.18
C VAL A 208 -8.85 15.66 11.15
N GLU A 209 -9.35 16.85 10.81
CA GLU A 209 -9.20 18.05 11.63
C GLU A 209 -10.54 18.74 11.80
N ASP A 210 -10.96 18.93 13.04
CA ASP A 210 -12.21 19.59 13.41
C ASP A 210 -12.09 20.25 14.79
N ALA A 211 -13.24 20.61 15.39
CA ALA A 211 -13.27 21.23 16.73
C ALA A 211 -12.66 20.37 17.85
N LYS A 212 -12.53 19.04 17.63
CA LYS A 212 -11.84 18.12 18.56
C LYS A 212 -10.33 18.05 18.32
N GLY A 213 -9.80 18.86 17.39
CA GLY A 213 -8.40 18.85 16.99
C GLY A 213 -8.09 17.83 15.88
N ARG A 214 -6.80 17.66 15.62
CA ARG A 214 -6.28 16.77 14.60
C ARG A 214 -6.08 15.37 15.19
N ARG A 215 -6.62 14.36 14.51
CA ARG A 215 -6.53 12.94 14.89
C ARG A 215 -6.53 12.05 13.68
N THR A 216 -6.09 10.81 13.82
CA THR A 216 -6.25 9.77 12.79
C THR A 216 -7.55 9.01 13.04
N VAL A 217 -8.32 8.81 11.99
CA VAL A 217 -9.50 7.96 11.96
C VAL A 217 -9.21 6.76 11.06
N ILE A 218 -9.43 5.56 11.58
CA ILE A 218 -9.29 4.29 10.88
C ILE A 218 -10.67 3.66 10.81
N VAL A 219 -11.09 3.20 9.63
CA VAL A 219 -12.38 2.54 9.42
C VAL A 219 -12.13 1.18 8.78
N ALA A 220 -12.49 0.11 9.47
CA ALA A 220 -12.38 -1.27 9.02
C ALA A 220 -13.77 -1.85 8.73
N PRO A 221 -14.09 -2.21 7.46
CA PRO A 221 -15.32 -2.89 7.10
C PRO A 221 -15.15 -4.40 7.22
N TYR A 222 -15.98 -5.06 8.01
CA TYR A 222 -15.98 -6.52 8.15
C TYR A 222 -17.10 -7.14 7.29
N PRO A 223 -17.02 -8.44 6.95
CA PRO A 223 -18.05 -9.12 6.16
C PRO A 223 -19.44 -9.08 6.79
N ASP A 224 -19.51 -9.13 8.12
CA ASP A 224 -20.74 -9.13 8.89
C ASP A 224 -20.54 -8.58 10.31
N GLU A 225 -21.64 -8.36 11.01
CA GLU A 225 -21.63 -7.82 12.39
C GLU A 225 -21.00 -8.79 13.41
N ALA A 226 -21.15 -10.09 13.23
CA ALA A 226 -20.59 -11.07 14.15
C ALA A 226 -19.06 -11.08 14.09
N THR A 227 -18.50 -10.99 12.88
CA THR A 227 -17.05 -10.88 12.66
C THR A 227 -16.50 -9.58 13.26
N ALA A 228 -17.20 -8.46 13.07
CA ALA A 228 -16.80 -7.17 13.66
C ALA A 228 -16.87 -7.21 15.17
N ALA A 229 -17.92 -7.81 15.77
CA ALA A 229 -18.04 -7.96 17.22
C ALA A 229 -16.93 -8.83 17.80
N ALA A 230 -16.60 -9.95 17.14
CA ALA A 230 -15.51 -10.82 17.55
C ALA A 230 -14.16 -10.08 17.50
N ALA A 231 -13.91 -9.26 16.48
CA ALA A 231 -12.70 -8.47 16.37
C ALA A 231 -12.56 -7.43 17.51
N VAL A 232 -13.65 -6.73 17.89
CA VAL A 232 -13.63 -5.81 19.06
C VAL A 232 -13.34 -6.56 20.35
N THR A 233 -13.97 -7.73 20.54
CA THR A 233 -13.76 -8.56 21.73
C THR A 233 -12.30 -9.04 21.82
N SER A 234 -11.76 -9.52 20.72
CA SER A 234 -10.36 -9.97 20.63
C SER A 234 -9.37 -8.81 20.87
N LEU A 235 -9.61 -7.66 20.22
CA LEU A 235 -8.81 -6.47 20.43
C LEU A 235 -8.79 -6.06 21.91
N ARG A 236 -9.98 -6.04 22.55
CA ARG A 236 -10.10 -5.67 23.96
C ARG A 236 -9.34 -6.61 24.88
N ALA A 237 -9.37 -7.92 24.58
CA ALA A 237 -8.68 -8.95 25.36
C ALA A 237 -7.17 -8.94 25.16
N GLY A 238 -6.69 -8.62 23.94
CA GLY A 238 -5.29 -8.59 23.56
C GLY A 238 -4.66 -7.19 23.52
N LEU A 239 -5.30 -6.21 24.17
CA LEU A 239 -4.82 -4.83 24.15
C LEU A 239 -3.44 -4.72 24.82
N ASP A 240 -2.56 -3.92 24.22
CA ASP A 240 -1.22 -3.66 24.76
C ASP A 240 -1.32 -3.18 26.22
N PRO A 241 -0.55 -3.76 27.17
CA PRO A 241 -0.58 -3.37 28.58
C PRO A 241 -0.29 -1.89 28.85
N ALA A 242 0.39 -1.21 27.94
CA ALA A 242 0.65 0.23 28.03
C ALA A 242 -0.55 1.11 27.65
N ILE A 243 -1.63 0.50 27.15
CA ILE A 243 -2.88 1.18 26.83
C ILE A 243 -3.86 1.05 28.00
N ALA A 244 -4.24 2.18 28.58
CA ALA A 244 -5.19 2.23 29.69
C ALA A 244 -6.61 2.42 29.16
N VAL A 245 -7.50 1.44 29.36
CA VAL A 245 -8.93 1.61 29.10
C VAL A 245 -9.53 2.49 30.19
N LEU A 246 -10.16 3.59 29.77
CA LEU A 246 -10.75 4.59 30.66
C LEU A 246 -12.24 4.40 30.85
N ARG A 247 -12.93 3.92 29.82
CA ARG A 247 -14.38 3.72 29.82
C ARG A 247 -14.76 2.63 28.82
N GLU A 248 -15.56 1.68 29.27
CA GLU A 248 -16.24 0.72 28.40
C GLU A 248 -17.49 1.36 27.81
N GLU A 249 -17.77 1.07 26.54
CA GLU A 249 -18.98 1.47 25.84
C GLU A 249 -19.74 0.23 25.36
N ALA A 250 -21.02 0.37 24.98
CA ALA A 250 -21.82 -0.78 24.54
C ALA A 250 -21.22 -1.54 23.37
N GLU A 251 -20.56 -0.83 22.46
CA GLU A 251 -20.00 -1.35 21.24
C GLU A 251 -18.51 -0.99 21.05
N GLY A 252 -17.76 -0.84 22.16
CA GLY A 252 -16.35 -0.47 22.11
C GLY A 252 -15.81 0.05 23.43
N PHE A 253 -14.81 0.92 23.36
CA PHE A 253 -14.16 1.48 24.54
C PHE A 253 -13.38 2.77 24.23
N VAL A 254 -13.16 3.59 25.26
CA VAL A 254 -12.27 4.74 25.23
C VAL A 254 -10.98 4.39 25.95
N PHE A 255 -9.85 4.78 25.41
CA PHE A 255 -8.55 4.46 25.98
C PHE A 255 -7.60 5.67 25.97
N ARG A 256 -6.51 5.55 26.73
CA ARG A 256 -5.34 6.43 26.69
C ARG A 256 -4.13 5.60 26.31
N ASP A 257 -3.41 6.02 25.29
CA ASP A 257 -2.21 5.35 24.81
C ASP A 257 -0.96 5.65 25.66
N TYR A 258 0.15 5.00 25.32
CA TYR A 258 1.44 5.16 25.99
C TYR A 258 2.04 6.57 25.87
N SER A 259 1.60 7.39 24.92
CA SER A 259 2.01 8.79 24.76
C SER A 259 1.13 9.77 25.55
N GLY A 260 0.11 9.25 26.23
CA GLY A 260 -0.86 10.04 26.99
C GLY A 260 -2.01 10.62 26.14
N ARG A 261 -2.06 10.29 24.83
CA ARG A 261 -3.15 10.68 23.94
C ARG A 261 -4.34 9.78 24.12
N PHE A 262 -5.52 10.30 23.83
CA PHE A 262 -6.76 9.53 23.91
C PHE A 262 -7.11 8.90 22.56
N GLY A 263 -7.86 7.81 22.63
CA GLY A 263 -8.43 7.15 21.49
C GLY A 263 -9.75 6.49 21.82
N ARG A 264 -10.46 6.06 20.79
CA ARG A 264 -11.74 5.38 20.90
C ARG A 264 -11.83 4.27 19.87
N VAL A 265 -12.29 3.12 20.29
CA VAL A 265 -12.75 2.03 19.40
C VAL A 265 -14.27 1.99 19.50
N ALA A 266 -14.94 2.00 18.36
CA ALA A 266 -16.40 1.90 18.29
C ALA A 266 -16.82 1.02 17.11
N ARG A 267 -17.78 0.11 17.35
CA ARG A 267 -18.41 -0.70 16.32
C ARG A 267 -19.80 -0.15 16.00
N ALA A 268 -20.13 -0.16 14.70
CA ALA A 268 -21.48 0.12 14.22
C ALA A 268 -21.80 -0.86 13.09
N GLY A 269 -22.68 -1.84 13.38
CA GLY A 269 -22.95 -2.94 12.46
C GLY A 269 -21.67 -3.76 12.18
N SER A 270 -21.36 -3.94 10.90
CA SER A 270 -20.16 -4.64 10.44
C SER A 270 -18.90 -3.74 10.31
N ARG A 271 -18.90 -2.56 10.91
CA ARG A 271 -17.80 -1.61 10.80
C ARG A 271 -17.20 -1.28 12.15
N ILE A 272 -15.87 -1.29 12.23
CA ILE A 272 -15.12 -0.78 13.37
C ILE A 272 -14.47 0.54 12.98
N THR A 273 -14.61 1.54 13.85
CA THR A 273 -13.90 2.82 13.76
C THR A 273 -12.93 2.93 14.92
N VAL A 274 -11.68 3.26 14.62
CA VAL A 274 -10.65 3.58 15.63
C VAL A 274 -10.22 5.02 15.43
N GLU A 275 -10.38 5.83 16.45
CA GLU A 275 -9.85 7.20 16.52
C GLU A 275 -8.63 7.21 17.43
N VAL A 276 -7.52 7.81 16.98
CA VAL A 276 -6.28 7.91 17.77
C VAL A 276 -5.69 9.31 17.69
N GLY A 277 -4.98 9.70 18.74
CA GLY A 277 -4.29 10.98 18.80
C GLY A 277 -5.14 12.14 19.29
N LEU A 278 -6.30 11.88 19.91
CA LEU A 278 -7.12 12.92 20.54
C LEU A 278 -6.40 13.56 21.71
N THR A 279 -6.58 14.88 21.88
CA THR A 279 -6.02 15.64 23.03
C THR A 279 -6.84 15.49 24.28
N ASP A 280 -8.15 15.31 24.13
CA ASP A 280 -9.10 15.17 25.21
C ASP A 280 -9.86 13.83 25.11
N ALA A 281 -10.32 13.32 26.25
CA ALA A 281 -11.13 12.10 26.27
C ALA A 281 -12.49 12.35 25.58
N PRO A 282 -12.86 11.51 24.58
CA PRO A 282 -14.11 11.64 23.83
C PRO A 282 -15.35 11.24 24.63
#